data_fb04e42c38ade570b3a1e82e818d8182
#
_entry.id   fb04e42c38ade570b3a1e82e818d8182
#
_cell.length_a   1.000
_cell.length_b   1.000
_cell.length_c   1.000
_cell.angle_alpha   90.00
_cell.angle_beta   90.00
_cell.angle_gamma   90.00
#
_symmetry.space_group_name_H-M   'P 1'
#
loop_
_entity.id
_entity.type
_entity.pdbx_description
1 polymer ?
#
loop_
_entity_poly.entity_id
_entity_poly.type
_entity_poly.pdbx_seq_one_letter_code
_entity_poly.pdbx_strand_id
1 'polypeptide(L)'
;MTRAVVLSALILIGGLSLVAAGFQAPQGRGEGRGRGGEGRGRGPQPCQPLAIEKVKDNLYEITGAGGNSAAFLVTNGVVLVDTKLPNCGQSILNQIKSVTDKPVVEIINTHTHGDHTGSNEYWHPSIEIVAHANTKANMEKMDAFKGEKAAYLPKHTFTDQMIIGSGKEEIDLYYFGCAHTNGDAWVVFKMDRVMHSGDAFAGMGAPLIDANNGGSAVDYGQTLEKASKEIKDVDSIITGHANKRMTMADLKTFADYNNDFIEWVKNEIKAGKTSDQATMEYKVPERFASKGVTASTTGLFGGIKGNIETAYKELKK
;
A
#
# COMPACT_ATOMS: atom_id res chain seq x y z
N MET A 1 62.38 -44.59 0.44
CA MET A 1 61.32 -45.41 1.03
C MET A 1 60.71 -44.68 2.20
N THR A 2 59.65 -43.96 1.99
CA THR A 2 58.83 -43.40 3.10
C THR A 2 57.38 -43.27 2.61
N ARG A 3 56.51 -44.01 3.25
CA ARG A 3 55.11 -44.10 2.93
C ARG A 3 54.37 -42.86 3.42
N ALA A 4 53.66 -42.21 2.54
CA ALA A 4 52.68 -41.19 2.93
C ALA A 4 51.36 -41.83 3.32
N VAL A 5 50.88 -41.51 4.51
CA VAL A 5 49.55 -41.88 5.03
C VAL A 5 48.59 -40.78 4.62
N VAL A 6 47.58 -41.10 3.82
CA VAL A 6 46.49 -40.19 3.49
C VAL A 6 45.39 -40.38 4.54
N LEU A 7 45.13 -39.36 5.34
CA LEU A 7 44.01 -39.30 6.26
C LEU A 7 42.81 -38.70 5.50
N SER A 8 41.80 -39.54 5.24
CA SER A 8 40.51 -39.07 4.69
C SER A 8 39.64 -38.59 5.85
N ALA A 9 39.35 -37.29 5.90
CA ALA A 9 38.38 -36.72 6.80
C ALA A 9 36.99 -36.77 6.15
N LEU A 10 36.10 -37.57 6.72
CA LEU A 10 34.67 -37.56 6.39
C LEU A 10 34.03 -36.31 7.05
N ILE A 11 33.55 -35.36 6.22
CA ILE A 11 32.69 -34.28 6.67
C ILE A 11 31.26 -34.77 6.57
N LEU A 12 30.63 -35.00 7.72
CA LEU A 12 29.18 -35.21 7.84
C LEU A 12 28.49 -33.83 7.70
N ILE A 13 27.83 -33.61 6.57
CA ILE A 13 26.92 -32.48 6.39
C ILE A 13 25.58 -32.87 6.98
N GLY A 14 25.32 -32.41 8.21
CA GLY A 14 24.00 -32.48 8.84
C GLY A 14 23.06 -31.49 8.19
N GLY A 15 22.12 -31.98 7.37
CA GLY A 15 21.04 -31.17 6.83
C GLY A 15 20.06 -30.77 7.92
N LEU A 16 19.99 -29.48 8.26
CA LEU A 16 18.89 -28.92 9.03
C LEU A 16 17.70 -28.73 8.08
N SER A 17 16.70 -29.62 8.18
CA SER A 17 15.41 -29.43 7.55
C SER A 17 14.62 -28.37 8.32
N LEU A 18 14.50 -27.19 7.76
CA LEU A 18 13.53 -26.18 8.21
C LEU A 18 12.13 -26.68 7.88
N VAL A 19 11.39 -27.10 8.90
CA VAL A 19 9.95 -27.39 8.79
C VAL A 19 9.23 -26.05 8.66
N ALA A 20 8.78 -25.72 7.47
CA ALA A 20 7.82 -24.65 7.23
C ALA A 20 6.47 -25.08 7.84
N ALA A 21 6.11 -24.48 8.97
CA ALA A 21 4.77 -24.65 9.54
C ALA A 21 3.76 -23.94 8.63
N GLY A 22 3.12 -24.73 7.75
CA GLY A 22 1.97 -24.29 6.99
C GLY A 22 0.79 -24.03 7.92
N PHE A 23 0.31 -22.79 7.96
CA PHE A 23 -0.98 -22.47 8.54
C PHE A 23 -2.08 -23.02 7.61
N GLN A 24 -2.62 -24.19 7.96
CA GLN A 24 -3.85 -24.72 7.38
C GLN A 24 -5.04 -24.01 8.03
N ALA A 25 -5.85 -23.37 7.21
CA ALA A 25 -7.17 -22.89 7.61
C ALA A 25 -8.09 -24.08 7.91
N PRO A 26 -8.92 -24.04 8.96
CA PRO A 26 -9.85 -25.11 9.26
C PRO A 26 -11.00 -25.13 8.25
N GLN A 27 -11.19 -26.25 7.56
CA GLN A 27 -12.40 -26.58 6.83
C GLN A 27 -13.49 -26.99 7.85
N GLY A 28 -14.51 -26.17 8.02
CA GLY A 28 -15.68 -26.46 8.81
C GLY A 28 -16.91 -26.74 7.96
N ARG A 29 -17.30 -28.00 7.84
CA ARG A 29 -18.69 -28.40 7.56
C ARG A 29 -19.42 -28.53 8.90
N GLY A 30 -20.66 -28.05 8.99
CA GLY A 30 -21.56 -28.45 10.05
C GLY A 30 -22.61 -27.39 10.38
N GLU A 31 -23.82 -27.62 9.92
CA GLU A 31 -25.03 -26.98 10.43
C GLU A 31 -25.21 -27.30 11.93
N GLY A 32 -25.52 -26.29 12.75
CA GLY A 32 -25.80 -26.51 14.15
C GLY A 32 -26.20 -25.23 14.87
N ARG A 33 -27.44 -25.18 15.27
CA ARG A 33 -28.16 -24.14 16.02
C ARG A 33 -27.37 -23.54 17.18
N GLY A 34 -27.50 -22.26 17.29
CA GLY A 34 -27.42 -21.27 18.36
C GLY A 34 -26.91 -21.70 19.74
N ARG A 35 -25.91 -20.92 20.16
CA ARG A 35 -25.79 -20.37 21.52
C ARG A 35 -24.85 -19.16 21.42
N GLY A 36 -25.35 -18.00 21.89
CA GLY A 36 -24.56 -16.80 22.02
C GLY A 36 -23.31 -17.05 22.86
N GLY A 37 -22.17 -17.06 22.22
CA GLY A 37 -20.85 -16.98 22.84
C GLY A 37 -20.35 -15.56 22.60
N GLU A 38 -20.32 -14.75 23.66
CA GLU A 38 -19.63 -13.46 23.66
C GLU A 38 -18.21 -13.68 23.13
N GLY A 39 -17.94 -13.22 21.91
CA GLY A 39 -16.61 -13.19 21.36
C GLY A 39 -15.74 -12.34 22.29
N ARG A 40 -14.87 -12.97 23.05
CA ARG A 40 -13.80 -12.28 23.78
C ARG A 40 -13.02 -11.48 22.73
N GLY A 41 -13.25 -10.17 22.69
CA GLY A 41 -12.53 -9.26 21.81
C GLY A 41 -11.03 -9.48 21.99
N ARG A 42 -10.33 -9.83 20.91
CA ARG A 42 -8.88 -9.76 20.91
C ARG A 42 -8.51 -8.32 21.25
N GLY A 43 -7.81 -8.12 22.35
CA GLY A 43 -7.28 -6.81 22.72
C GLY A 43 -6.48 -6.20 21.57
N PRO A 44 -6.14 -4.89 21.65
CA PRO A 44 -5.39 -4.21 20.62
C PRO A 44 -4.14 -5.01 20.27
N GLN A 45 -3.96 -5.35 19.00
CA GLN A 45 -2.78 -6.08 18.55
C GLN A 45 -1.56 -5.16 18.65
N PRO A 46 -0.41 -5.64 19.16
CA PRO A 46 0.81 -4.85 19.19
C PRO A 46 1.29 -4.57 17.76
N CYS A 47 1.94 -3.41 17.58
CA CYS A 47 2.58 -3.09 16.31
C CYS A 47 3.66 -4.12 15.98
N GLN A 48 3.62 -4.66 14.75
CA GLN A 48 4.67 -5.52 14.24
C GLN A 48 5.99 -4.73 14.11
N PRO A 49 7.16 -5.38 14.08
CA PRO A 49 8.44 -4.71 13.94
C PRO A 49 8.48 -3.78 12.72
N LEU A 50 9.04 -2.59 12.93
CA LEU A 50 9.31 -1.61 11.87
C LEU A 50 10.80 -1.54 11.59
N ALA A 51 11.14 -1.16 10.35
CA ALA A 51 12.50 -0.82 9.95
C ALA A 51 12.50 0.55 9.27
N ILE A 52 13.57 1.33 9.45
CA ILE A 52 13.77 2.61 8.79
C ILE A 52 15.01 2.54 7.90
N GLU A 53 14.88 3.03 6.66
CA GLU A 53 15.96 3.08 5.69
C GLU A 53 16.09 4.49 5.10
N LYS A 54 17.33 4.97 4.98
CA LYS A 54 17.62 6.25 4.33
C LYS A 54 17.38 6.15 2.83
N VAL A 55 16.55 7.04 2.30
CA VAL A 55 16.26 7.18 0.86
C VAL A 55 17.09 8.30 0.24
N LYS A 56 17.09 9.46 0.88
CA LYS A 56 17.90 10.65 0.56
C LYS A 56 18.42 11.27 1.86
N ASP A 57 19.13 12.38 1.79
CA ASP A 57 19.76 12.97 2.99
C ASP A 57 18.76 13.37 4.07
N ASN A 58 17.57 13.78 3.68
CA ASN A 58 16.49 14.23 4.53
C ASN A 58 15.21 13.39 4.42
N LEU A 59 15.23 12.28 3.65
CA LEU A 59 14.08 11.42 3.42
C LEU A 59 14.38 9.98 3.81
N TYR A 60 13.50 9.39 4.61
CA TYR A 60 13.57 8.02 5.11
C TYR A 60 12.27 7.28 4.80
N GLU A 61 12.40 5.99 4.48
CA GLU A 61 11.28 5.05 4.33
C GLU A 61 11.17 4.21 5.60
N ILE A 62 9.95 4.05 6.12
CA ILE A 62 9.65 3.18 7.26
C ILE A 62 8.78 2.04 6.75
N THR A 63 9.27 0.81 6.84
CA THR A 63 8.58 -0.42 6.40
C THR A 63 8.05 -1.23 7.57
N GLY A 64 7.16 -2.19 7.31
CA GLY A 64 6.54 -3.08 8.32
C GLY A 64 5.20 -2.55 8.85
N ALA A 65 4.41 -3.42 9.46
CA ALA A 65 3.13 -3.15 10.13
C ALA A 65 2.16 -2.29 9.32
N GLY A 66 1.74 -2.76 8.17
CA GLY A 66 0.85 -2.06 7.24
C GLY A 66 1.61 -1.43 6.07
N GLY A 67 1.05 -0.37 5.52
CA GLY A 67 1.65 0.32 4.38
C GLY A 67 3.00 0.97 4.70
N ASN A 68 3.83 1.19 3.70
CA ASN A 68 5.07 1.93 3.85
C ASN A 68 4.78 3.39 4.22
N SER A 69 5.63 3.98 5.05
CA SER A 69 5.54 5.38 5.43
C SER A 69 6.82 6.10 5.02
N ALA A 70 6.74 7.42 4.85
CA ALA A 70 7.94 8.25 4.65
C ALA A 70 8.09 9.29 5.75
N ALA A 71 9.31 9.46 6.27
CA ALA A 71 9.66 10.52 7.20
C ALA A 71 10.58 11.52 6.48
N PHE A 72 10.06 12.72 6.22
CA PHE A 72 10.76 13.79 5.54
C PHE A 72 11.20 14.88 6.54
N LEU A 73 12.51 15.06 6.68
CA LEU A 73 13.09 15.99 7.62
C LEU A 73 13.08 17.41 7.02
N VAL A 74 12.34 18.30 7.67
CA VAL A 74 12.28 19.71 7.33
C VAL A 74 12.94 20.57 8.42
N THR A 75 13.09 21.86 8.20
CA THR A 75 13.80 22.77 9.13
C THR A 75 13.21 22.71 10.53
N ASN A 76 11.89 22.75 10.67
CA ASN A 76 11.18 22.83 11.95
C ASN A 76 10.70 21.48 12.49
N GLY A 77 10.90 20.35 11.76
CA GLY A 77 10.38 19.06 12.21
C GLY A 77 10.51 17.94 11.20
N VAL A 78 9.53 17.04 11.24
CA VAL A 78 9.36 15.91 10.33
C VAL A 78 7.95 15.97 9.75
N VAL A 79 7.83 15.89 8.43
CA VAL A 79 6.57 15.59 7.74
C VAL A 79 6.49 14.08 7.59
N LEU A 80 5.44 13.47 8.14
CA LEU A 80 5.22 12.02 8.09
C LEU A 80 4.15 11.69 7.07
N VAL A 81 4.48 10.87 6.08
CA VAL A 81 3.51 10.32 5.14
C VAL A 81 3.07 8.95 5.64
N ASP A 82 1.79 8.81 5.94
CA ASP A 82 1.11 7.63 6.47
C ASP A 82 1.59 7.18 7.87
N THR A 83 0.66 6.64 8.66
CA THR A 83 0.87 6.31 10.08
C THR A 83 0.66 4.84 10.41
N LYS A 84 0.64 3.97 9.39
CA LYS A 84 0.55 2.51 9.54
C LYS A 84 -0.73 2.00 10.22
N LEU A 85 -0.72 0.74 10.63
CA LEU A 85 -1.79 0.11 11.42
C LEU A 85 -1.99 0.80 12.79
N PRO A 86 -3.16 0.62 13.43
CA PRO A 86 -3.39 1.07 14.81
C PRO A 86 -2.28 0.57 15.76
N ASN A 87 -2.01 1.36 16.81
CA ASN A 87 -1.00 1.10 17.85
C ASN A 87 0.45 1.15 17.37
N CYS A 88 0.74 1.62 16.15
CA CYS A 88 2.11 1.73 15.65
C CYS A 88 2.78 3.09 15.90
N GLY A 89 2.06 4.09 16.40
CA GLY A 89 2.59 5.44 16.56
C GLY A 89 3.89 5.53 17.37
N GLN A 90 3.96 4.85 18.53
CA GLN A 90 5.20 4.80 19.33
C GLN A 90 6.36 4.13 18.58
N SER A 91 6.06 3.07 17.83
CA SER A 91 7.09 2.38 17.03
C SER A 91 7.60 3.26 15.89
N ILE A 92 6.71 4.01 15.22
CA ILE A 92 7.07 5.01 14.20
C ILE A 92 7.97 6.09 14.83
N LEU A 93 7.56 6.64 16.00
CA LEU A 93 8.34 7.66 16.70
C LEU A 93 9.72 7.14 17.06
N ASN A 94 9.85 5.89 17.50
CA ASN A 94 11.15 5.28 17.83
C ASN A 94 12.04 5.18 16.58
N GLN A 95 11.47 4.83 15.41
CA GLN A 95 12.23 4.83 14.16
C GLN A 95 12.68 6.25 13.77
N ILE A 96 11.81 7.25 13.86
CA ILE A 96 12.15 8.64 13.58
C ILE A 96 13.26 9.12 14.52
N LYS A 97 13.16 8.82 15.82
CA LYS A 97 14.17 9.19 16.82
C LYS A 97 15.54 8.53 16.62
N SER A 98 15.61 7.44 15.86
CA SER A 98 16.90 6.83 15.53
C SER A 98 17.70 7.64 14.49
N VAL A 99 17.04 8.58 13.80
CA VAL A 99 17.65 9.39 12.73
C VAL A 99 17.60 10.89 12.99
N THR A 100 16.70 11.38 13.89
CA THR A 100 16.57 12.81 14.24
C THR A 100 15.84 12.99 15.56
N ASP A 101 16.18 14.06 16.30
CA ASP A 101 15.45 14.47 17.51
C ASP A 101 14.28 15.45 17.20
N LYS A 102 14.07 15.80 15.93
CA LYS A 102 13.02 16.72 15.53
C LYS A 102 11.62 16.13 15.75
N PRO A 103 10.63 16.94 16.18
CA PRO A 103 9.25 16.48 16.34
C PRO A 103 8.56 16.24 14.99
N VAL A 104 7.55 15.37 14.95
CA VAL A 104 6.59 15.34 13.83
C VAL A 104 5.71 16.57 13.91
N VAL A 105 5.63 17.34 12.83
CA VAL A 105 4.92 18.63 12.76
C VAL A 105 3.72 18.59 11.81
N GLU A 106 3.71 17.64 10.87
CA GLU A 106 2.65 17.46 9.88
C GLU A 106 2.53 16.01 9.47
N ILE A 107 1.33 15.58 9.14
CA ILE A 107 1.03 14.23 8.62
C ILE A 107 0.34 14.40 7.27
N ILE A 108 0.73 13.58 6.30
CA ILE A 108 0.04 13.44 5.01
C ILE A 108 -0.52 12.02 4.96
N ASN A 109 -1.83 11.86 4.79
CA ASN A 109 -2.42 10.56 4.52
C ASN A 109 -2.63 10.37 3.02
N THR A 110 -2.05 9.32 2.46
CA THR A 110 -2.18 9.00 1.03
C THR A 110 -3.60 8.61 0.67
N HIS A 111 -4.27 7.83 1.50
CA HIS A 111 -5.65 7.40 1.32
C HIS A 111 -6.29 6.98 2.66
N THR A 112 -7.50 6.41 2.64
CA THR A 112 -8.34 6.24 3.83
C THR A 112 -8.06 4.97 4.65
N HIS A 113 -7.33 3.97 4.15
CA HIS A 113 -7.22 2.67 4.80
C HIS A 113 -6.49 2.70 6.13
N GLY A 114 -6.92 1.80 7.04
CA GLY A 114 -6.45 1.76 8.42
C GLY A 114 -5.00 1.33 8.60
N ASP A 115 -4.37 0.74 7.61
CA ASP A 115 -2.94 0.43 7.60
C ASP A 115 -2.06 1.59 7.08
N HIS A 116 -2.69 2.73 6.75
CA HIS A 116 -2.08 4.00 6.41
C HIS A 116 -2.46 5.13 7.38
N THR A 117 -3.63 5.03 8.01
CA THR A 117 -4.17 6.08 8.90
C THR A 117 -4.34 5.62 10.34
N GLY A 118 -4.09 4.35 10.63
CA GLY A 118 -4.48 3.71 11.89
C GLY A 118 -3.82 4.25 13.13
N SER A 119 -2.67 4.87 13.02
CA SER A 119 -2.00 5.52 14.15
C SER A 119 -2.05 7.05 14.11
N ASN A 120 -2.98 7.65 13.34
CA ASN A 120 -3.19 9.11 13.40
C ASN A 120 -3.48 9.57 14.83
N GLU A 121 -4.25 8.79 15.61
CA GLU A 121 -4.63 9.09 17.00
C GLU A 121 -3.47 9.08 18.00
N TYR A 122 -2.31 8.56 17.63
CA TYR A 122 -1.13 8.60 18.49
C TYR A 122 -0.53 10.01 18.61
N TRP A 123 -0.68 10.81 17.57
CA TRP A 123 -0.08 12.14 17.49
C TRP A 123 -0.95 13.17 18.18
N HIS A 124 -0.32 14.27 18.66
CA HIS A 124 -1.10 15.31 19.31
C HIS A 124 -2.13 15.92 18.35
N PRO A 125 -3.40 16.16 18.78
CA PRO A 125 -4.46 16.65 17.87
C PRO A 125 -4.20 18.02 17.22
N SER A 126 -3.19 18.77 17.68
CA SER A 126 -2.78 20.02 17.03
C SER A 126 -1.92 19.79 15.78
N ILE A 127 -1.37 18.58 15.57
CA ILE A 127 -0.61 18.27 14.36
C ILE A 127 -1.57 18.33 13.17
N GLU A 128 -1.16 19.05 12.15
CA GLU A 128 -1.94 19.17 10.93
C GLU A 128 -1.89 17.87 10.14
N ILE A 129 -3.08 17.37 9.74
CA ILE A 129 -3.22 16.20 8.87
C ILE A 129 -3.76 16.70 7.54
N VAL A 130 -3.05 16.39 6.46
CA VAL A 130 -3.38 16.74 5.08
C VAL A 130 -3.79 15.47 4.33
N ALA A 131 -4.83 15.55 3.51
CA ALA A 131 -5.23 14.47 2.61
C ALA A 131 -6.08 15.01 1.46
N HIS A 132 -6.34 14.16 0.46
CA HIS A 132 -7.36 14.49 -0.54
C HIS A 132 -8.76 14.61 0.10
N ALA A 133 -9.62 15.48 -0.43
CA ALA A 133 -10.96 15.72 0.12
C ALA A 133 -11.82 14.45 0.20
N ASN A 134 -11.73 13.56 -0.78
CA ASN A 134 -12.44 12.29 -0.76
C ASN A 134 -11.89 11.32 0.30
N THR A 135 -10.59 11.33 0.57
CA THR A 135 -9.98 10.57 1.68
C THR A 135 -10.59 10.99 3.00
N LYS A 136 -10.68 12.28 3.28
CA LYS A 136 -11.38 12.80 4.47
C LYS A 136 -12.84 12.32 4.52
N ALA A 137 -13.59 12.49 3.43
CA ALA A 137 -14.99 12.09 3.35
C ALA A 137 -15.21 10.57 3.57
N ASN A 138 -14.25 9.74 3.16
CA ASN A 138 -14.26 8.30 3.45
C ASN A 138 -13.93 8.02 4.92
N MET A 139 -12.90 8.66 5.49
CA MET A 139 -12.54 8.54 6.90
C MET A 139 -13.69 8.95 7.84
N GLU A 140 -14.45 10.00 7.50
CA GLU A 140 -15.62 10.44 8.26
C GLU A 140 -16.72 9.37 8.41
N LYS A 141 -16.77 8.38 7.53
CA LYS A 141 -17.69 7.25 7.59
C LYS A 141 -17.20 6.12 8.52
N MET A 142 -15.90 6.06 8.79
CA MET A 142 -15.26 4.98 9.54
C MET A 142 -15.46 5.17 11.05
N ASP A 143 -15.78 4.09 11.77
CA ASP A 143 -15.92 4.12 13.23
C ASP A 143 -14.62 4.54 13.94
N ALA A 144 -13.48 4.27 13.32
CA ALA A 144 -12.16 4.68 13.82
C ALA A 144 -12.00 6.20 13.98
N PHE A 145 -12.85 7.01 13.35
CA PHE A 145 -12.79 8.49 13.38
C PHE A 145 -14.09 9.10 13.94
N LYS A 146 -14.88 8.36 14.71
CA LYS A 146 -16.09 8.86 15.37
C LYS A 146 -15.81 9.44 16.76
N GLY A 147 -16.72 10.30 17.21
CA GLY A 147 -16.65 10.92 18.54
C GLY A 147 -15.38 11.76 18.71
N GLU A 148 -14.66 11.56 19.81
CA GLU A 148 -13.42 12.29 20.10
C GLU A 148 -12.31 12.03 19.06
N LYS A 149 -12.34 10.89 18.39
CA LYS A 149 -11.37 10.54 17.34
C LYS A 149 -11.54 11.33 16.05
N ALA A 150 -12.63 12.09 15.90
CA ALA A 150 -12.80 13.05 14.81
C ALA A 150 -11.72 14.17 14.82
N ALA A 151 -11.07 14.40 15.96
CA ALA A 151 -9.93 15.31 16.07
C ALA A 151 -8.72 14.91 15.21
N TYR A 152 -8.66 13.64 14.77
CA TYR A 152 -7.60 13.05 13.94
C TYR A 152 -7.97 12.90 12.46
N LEU A 153 -9.10 13.48 12.05
CA LEU A 153 -9.43 13.65 10.64
C LEU A 153 -8.54 14.71 9.97
N PRO A 154 -8.29 14.60 8.66
CA PRO A 154 -7.57 15.64 7.93
C PRO A 154 -8.22 17.02 8.11
N LYS A 155 -7.43 18.02 8.52
CA LYS A 155 -7.88 19.39 8.68
C LYS A 155 -7.71 20.19 7.39
N HIS A 156 -6.62 19.94 6.67
CA HIS A 156 -6.37 20.51 5.36
C HIS A 156 -6.63 19.48 4.27
N THR A 157 -7.38 19.88 3.25
CA THR A 157 -7.70 18.99 2.13
C THR A 157 -7.46 19.70 0.79
N PHE A 158 -7.16 18.91 -0.23
CA PHE A 158 -7.04 19.35 -1.61
C PHE A 158 -7.92 18.50 -2.53
N THR A 159 -8.17 18.99 -3.75
CA THR A 159 -8.98 18.28 -4.77
C THR A 159 -8.15 17.84 -5.96
N ASP A 160 -7.23 18.65 -6.43
CA ASP A 160 -6.42 18.37 -7.61
C ASP A 160 -4.94 18.36 -7.30
N GLN A 161 -4.46 19.44 -6.69
CA GLN A 161 -3.06 19.63 -6.33
C GLN A 161 -2.94 20.53 -5.09
N MET A 162 -1.89 20.29 -4.29
CA MET A 162 -1.47 21.16 -3.19
C MET A 162 0.06 21.15 -3.11
N ILE A 163 0.64 22.29 -2.74
CA ILE A 163 2.07 22.40 -2.45
C ILE A 163 2.23 22.68 -0.96
N ILE A 164 3.09 21.93 -0.30
CA ILE A 164 3.49 22.09 1.10
C ILE A 164 4.95 22.48 1.14
N GLY A 165 5.29 23.45 1.98
CA GLY A 165 6.67 23.92 2.09
C GLY A 165 7.13 24.71 0.87
N SER A 166 8.44 24.84 0.71
CA SER A 166 9.05 25.53 -0.43
C SER A 166 10.52 25.18 -0.59
N GLY A 167 11.08 25.39 -1.77
CA GLY A 167 12.50 25.20 -2.06
C GLY A 167 12.93 23.73 -1.84
N LYS A 168 13.90 23.51 -0.90
CA LYS A 168 14.38 22.15 -0.62
C LYS A 168 13.40 21.29 0.17
N GLU A 169 12.39 21.91 0.77
CA GLU A 169 11.38 21.25 1.60
C GLU A 169 10.02 21.18 0.90
N GLU A 170 9.98 21.45 -0.41
CA GLU A 170 8.76 21.43 -1.21
C GLU A 170 8.28 19.99 -1.43
N ILE A 171 7.01 19.78 -1.08
CA ILE A 171 6.26 18.54 -1.31
C ILE A 171 5.06 18.89 -2.19
N ASP A 172 4.99 18.27 -3.37
CA ASP A 172 3.84 18.41 -4.25
C ASP A 172 2.89 17.23 -4.03
N LEU A 173 1.62 17.53 -3.79
CA LEU A 173 0.53 16.57 -3.68
C LEU A 173 -0.31 16.62 -4.95
N TYR A 174 -0.62 15.46 -5.54
CA TYR A 174 -1.44 15.35 -6.74
C TYR A 174 -2.59 14.36 -6.54
N TYR A 175 -3.66 14.58 -7.28
CA TYR A 175 -4.75 13.64 -7.49
C TYR A 175 -5.05 13.51 -8.97
N PHE A 176 -5.10 12.30 -9.50
CA PHE A 176 -5.28 12.03 -10.94
C PHE A 176 -6.58 11.30 -11.29
N GLY A 177 -7.38 10.95 -10.29
CA GLY A 177 -8.62 10.20 -10.47
C GLY A 177 -8.74 9.00 -9.54
N CYS A 178 -9.81 8.23 -9.73
CA CYS A 178 -10.06 7.00 -8.96
C CYS A 178 -9.07 5.90 -9.37
N ALA A 179 -8.54 5.17 -8.37
CA ALA A 179 -7.71 4.00 -8.57
C ALA A 179 -8.01 2.97 -7.48
N HIS A 180 -7.16 2.85 -6.48
CA HIS A 180 -7.35 2.02 -5.30
C HIS A 180 -8.56 2.48 -4.46
N THR A 181 -8.66 3.79 -4.24
CA THR A 181 -9.83 4.51 -3.71
C THR A 181 -10.19 5.68 -4.63
N ASN A 182 -11.14 6.52 -4.24
CA ASN A 182 -11.41 7.78 -4.93
C ASN A 182 -10.67 8.97 -4.34
N GLY A 183 -9.68 8.74 -3.47
CA GLY A 183 -8.97 9.81 -2.77
C GLY A 183 -7.46 9.60 -2.70
N ASP A 184 -6.89 8.79 -3.60
CA ASP A 184 -5.48 8.41 -3.59
C ASP A 184 -4.58 9.60 -3.92
N ALA A 185 -3.79 10.05 -2.94
CA ALA A 185 -2.82 11.13 -3.10
C ALA A 185 -1.45 10.60 -3.53
N TRP A 186 -0.84 11.29 -4.48
CA TRP A 186 0.55 11.10 -4.89
C TRP A 186 1.39 12.18 -4.24
N VAL A 187 2.40 11.78 -3.46
CA VAL A 187 3.23 12.69 -2.66
C VAL A 187 4.63 12.75 -3.27
N VAL A 188 5.03 13.91 -3.80
CA VAL A 188 6.31 14.08 -4.49
C VAL A 188 7.24 14.96 -3.66
N PHE A 189 8.33 14.41 -3.18
CA PHE A 189 9.44 15.14 -2.56
C PHE A 189 10.32 15.70 -3.68
N LYS A 190 10.01 16.92 -4.10
CA LYS A 190 10.45 17.51 -5.36
C LYS A 190 11.96 17.53 -5.54
N MET A 191 12.67 18.07 -4.58
CA MET A 191 14.13 18.20 -4.67
C MET A 191 14.86 16.88 -4.48
N ASP A 192 14.25 15.93 -3.77
CA ASP A 192 14.79 14.58 -3.59
C ASP A 192 14.52 13.66 -4.79
N ARG A 193 13.62 14.09 -5.69
CA ARG A 193 13.20 13.32 -6.86
C ARG A 193 12.66 11.94 -6.48
N VAL A 194 11.89 11.90 -5.36
CA VAL A 194 11.24 10.70 -4.83
C VAL A 194 9.75 10.93 -4.74
N MET A 195 8.97 9.91 -5.05
CA MET A 195 7.51 9.93 -4.90
C MET A 195 7.08 8.85 -3.92
N HIS A 196 6.06 9.13 -3.12
CA HIS A 196 5.30 8.13 -2.39
C HIS A 196 3.93 8.01 -3.05
N SER A 197 3.59 6.81 -3.51
CA SER A 197 2.38 6.56 -4.29
C SER A 197 1.21 6.00 -3.48
N GLY A 198 1.42 5.72 -2.19
CA GLY A 198 0.42 4.96 -1.44
C GLY A 198 0.04 3.68 -2.18
N ASP A 199 -1.24 3.30 -2.05
CA ASP A 199 -1.78 2.09 -2.68
C ASP A 199 -2.33 2.32 -4.09
N ALA A 200 -2.34 3.56 -4.58
CA ALA A 200 -2.54 3.78 -6.01
C ALA A 200 -1.48 3.02 -6.84
N PHE A 201 -0.27 2.85 -6.30
CA PHE A 201 0.73 1.92 -6.81
C PHE A 201 1.38 1.18 -5.63
N ALA A 202 0.69 0.16 -5.12
CA ALA A 202 1.14 -0.63 -3.98
C ALA A 202 2.33 -1.56 -4.30
N GLY A 203 2.55 -1.84 -5.58
CA GLY A 203 3.57 -2.75 -6.12
C GLY A 203 3.11 -3.38 -7.43
N MET A 204 3.81 -4.40 -7.91
CA MET A 204 3.53 -5.05 -9.20
C MET A 204 2.55 -6.23 -9.09
N GLY A 205 1.86 -6.39 -7.98
CA GLY A 205 0.80 -7.39 -7.80
C GLY A 205 -0.56 -6.91 -8.30
N ALA A 206 -1.56 -7.82 -8.39
CA ALA A 206 -2.95 -7.42 -8.64
C ALA A 206 -3.37 -6.37 -7.59
N PRO A 207 -3.83 -5.18 -8.01
CA PRO A 207 -4.16 -4.12 -7.06
C PRO A 207 -5.39 -4.50 -6.23
N LEU A 208 -5.48 -3.99 -5.01
CA LEU A 208 -6.75 -3.91 -4.31
C LEU A 208 -7.55 -2.74 -4.88
N ILE A 209 -8.80 -2.97 -5.27
CA ILE A 209 -9.73 -1.94 -5.72
C ILE A 209 -10.87 -1.86 -4.71
N ASP A 210 -10.87 -0.81 -3.89
CA ASP A 210 -11.88 -0.63 -2.86
C ASP A 210 -13.08 0.17 -3.39
N ALA A 211 -14.00 -0.53 -4.01
CA ALA A 211 -15.23 0.06 -4.55
C ALA A 211 -16.11 0.71 -3.46
N ASN A 212 -15.98 0.31 -2.18
CA ASN A 212 -16.74 0.91 -1.08
C ASN A 212 -16.24 2.33 -0.75
N ASN A 213 -14.96 2.58 -0.97
CA ASN A 213 -14.33 3.90 -0.87
C ASN A 213 -14.10 4.52 -2.26
N GLY A 214 -14.90 4.13 -3.25
CA GLY A 214 -14.93 4.76 -4.58
C GLY A 214 -13.76 4.41 -5.49
N GLY A 215 -13.00 3.35 -5.18
CA GLY A 215 -12.01 2.78 -6.11
C GLY A 215 -12.69 2.25 -7.37
N SER A 216 -12.00 2.31 -8.51
CA SER A 216 -12.54 1.95 -9.83
C SER A 216 -11.57 1.07 -10.60
N ALA A 217 -12.05 -0.12 -11.00
CA ALA A 217 -11.30 -1.00 -11.90
C ALA A 217 -11.18 -0.39 -13.30
N VAL A 218 -12.20 0.32 -13.75
CA VAL A 218 -12.26 0.90 -15.09
C VAL A 218 -11.30 2.08 -15.23
N ASP A 219 -11.21 2.94 -14.21
CA ASP A 219 -10.40 4.15 -14.25
C ASP A 219 -8.94 3.91 -13.82
N TYR A 220 -8.66 2.80 -13.12
CA TYR A 220 -7.38 2.53 -12.48
C TYR A 220 -6.20 2.75 -13.43
N GLY A 221 -6.18 2.07 -14.57
CA GLY A 221 -5.10 2.16 -15.54
C GLY A 221 -4.89 3.57 -16.08
N GLN A 222 -5.97 4.30 -16.34
CA GLN A 222 -5.92 5.69 -16.85
C GLN A 222 -5.38 6.65 -15.77
N THR A 223 -5.76 6.47 -14.50
CA THR A 223 -5.25 7.26 -13.37
C THR A 223 -3.75 7.09 -13.22
N LEU A 224 -3.25 5.85 -13.26
CA LEU A 224 -1.82 5.57 -13.22
C LEU A 224 -1.07 6.15 -14.44
N GLU A 225 -1.69 6.08 -15.62
CA GLU A 225 -1.13 6.62 -16.85
C GLU A 225 -0.95 8.14 -16.75
N LYS A 226 -1.97 8.86 -16.25
CA LYS A 226 -1.88 10.31 -16.00
C LYS A 226 -0.74 10.61 -15.02
N ALA A 227 -0.69 9.92 -13.87
CA ALA A 227 0.38 10.10 -12.90
C ALA A 227 1.76 9.88 -13.54
N SER A 228 1.94 8.83 -14.34
CA SER A 228 3.21 8.53 -15.03
C SER A 228 3.61 9.57 -16.08
N LYS A 229 2.63 10.28 -16.66
CA LYS A 229 2.85 11.29 -17.69
C LYS A 229 3.06 12.69 -17.11
N GLU A 230 2.35 13.03 -16.04
CA GLU A 230 2.32 14.39 -15.51
C GLU A 230 3.37 14.62 -14.43
N ILE A 231 3.63 13.62 -13.57
CA ILE A 231 4.71 13.71 -12.58
C ILE A 231 6.06 13.52 -13.29
N LYS A 232 6.94 14.51 -13.15
CA LYS A 232 8.27 14.54 -13.78
C LYS A 232 9.36 14.50 -12.71
N ASP A 233 10.57 14.21 -13.18
CA ASP A 233 11.78 14.32 -12.36
C ASP A 233 11.76 13.45 -11.09
N VAL A 234 11.18 12.24 -11.17
CA VAL A 234 11.18 11.22 -10.11
C VAL A 234 12.13 10.09 -10.49
N ASP A 235 13.09 9.81 -9.61
CA ASP A 235 14.07 8.74 -9.77
C ASP A 235 13.61 7.43 -9.12
N SER A 236 12.86 7.52 -8.01
CA SER A 236 12.39 6.34 -7.29
C SER A 236 11.02 6.59 -6.62
N ILE A 237 10.29 5.50 -6.43
CA ILE A 237 8.95 5.48 -5.87
C ILE A 237 8.93 4.61 -4.62
N ILE A 238 8.55 5.18 -3.48
CA ILE A 238 8.09 4.46 -2.29
C ILE A 238 6.65 4.07 -2.59
N THR A 239 6.39 2.79 -2.70
CA THR A 239 5.03 2.27 -2.94
C THR A 239 4.33 1.93 -1.63
N GLY A 240 3.02 1.68 -1.67
CA GLY A 240 2.28 1.34 -0.47
C GLY A 240 2.78 0.08 0.23
N HIS A 241 3.15 -0.98 -0.51
CA HIS A 241 3.44 -2.28 0.10
C HIS A 241 4.64 -3.05 -0.46
N ALA A 242 5.33 -2.57 -1.48
CA ALA A 242 6.49 -3.29 -1.97
C ALA A 242 7.68 -3.17 -1.00
N ASN A 243 8.46 -4.24 -0.89
CA ASN A 243 9.66 -4.28 -0.05
C ASN A 243 10.87 -3.58 -0.70
N LYS A 244 10.72 -3.07 -1.91
CA LYS A 244 11.74 -2.33 -2.66
C LYS A 244 11.12 -1.14 -3.35
N ARG A 245 11.87 -0.07 -3.46
CA ARG A 245 11.45 1.10 -4.24
C ARG A 245 11.31 0.74 -5.72
N MET A 246 10.34 1.33 -6.36
CA MET A 246 10.02 1.17 -7.78
C MET A 246 10.48 2.40 -8.59
N THR A 247 10.33 2.33 -9.91
CA THR A 247 10.68 3.40 -10.85
C THR A 247 9.45 3.91 -11.60
N MET A 248 9.59 5.04 -12.28
CA MET A 248 8.54 5.54 -13.19
C MET A 248 8.29 4.58 -14.38
N ALA A 249 9.31 3.79 -14.78
CA ALA A 249 9.13 2.75 -15.79
C ALA A 249 8.28 1.57 -15.28
N ASP A 250 8.41 1.22 -13.99
CA ASP A 250 7.55 0.21 -13.35
C ASP A 250 6.11 0.72 -13.25
N LEU A 251 5.91 1.98 -12.82
CA LEU A 251 4.59 2.62 -12.78
C LEU A 251 3.93 2.63 -14.16
N LYS A 252 4.68 3.03 -15.20
CA LYS A 252 4.17 3.00 -16.58
C LYS A 252 3.79 1.57 -17.01
N THR A 253 4.63 0.60 -16.71
CA THR A 253 4.35 -0.82 -17.01
C THR A 253 3.07 -1.27 -16.32
N PHE A 254 2.88 -0.87 -15.07
CA PHE A 254 1.69 -1.23 -14.30
C PHE A 254 0.43 -0.50 -14.78
N ALA A 255 0.56 0.74 -15.24
CA ALA A 255 -0.52 1.47 -15.93
C ALA A 255 -0.95 0.76 -17.21
N ASP A 256 0.02 0.41 -18.07
CA ASP A 256 -0.23 -0.31 -19.32
C ASP A 256 -0.90 -1.68 -19.05
N TYR A 257 -0.48 -2.38 -17.99
CA TYR A 257 -1.09 -3.64 -17.56
C TYR A 257 -2.56 -3.46 -17.14
N ASN A 258 -2.89 -2.46 -16.34
CA ASN A 258 -4.26 -2.25 -15.88
C ASN A 258 -5.18 -1.77 -17.03
N ASN A 259 -4.67 -0.98 -17.97
CA ASN A 259 -5.41 -0.62 -19.19
C ASN A 259 -5.69 -1.86 -20.05
N ASP A 260 -4.70 -2.73 -20.25
CA ASP A 260 -4.86 -3.99 -20.99
C ASP A 260 -5.84 -4.94 -20.28
N PHE A 261 -5.76 -5.04 -18.95
CA PHE A 261 -6.69 -5.83 -18.15
C PHE A 261 -8.15 -5.40 -18.36
N ILE A 262 -8.44 -4.11 -18.34
CA ILE A 262 -9.79 -3.62 -18.53
C ILE A 262 -10.30 -3.89 -19.96
N GLU A 263 -9.46 -3.75 -20.98
CA GLU A 263 -9.83 -4.10 -22.36
C GLU A 263 -10.10 -5.61 -22.50
N TRP A 264 -9.31 -6.44 -21.83
CA TRP A 264 -9.55 -7.88 -21.78
C TRP A 264 -10.91 -8.17 -21.13
N VAL A 265 -11.24 -7.56 -19.97
CA VAL A 265 -12.55 -7.73 -19.31
C VAL A 265 -13.71 -7.31 -20.22
N LYS A 266 -13.58 -6.18 -20.92
CA LYS A 266 -14.61 -5.74 -21.91
C LYS A 266 -14.87 -6.80 -22.99
N ASN A 267 -13.81 -7.45 -23.48
CA ASN A 267 -13.93 -8.51 -24.48
C ASN A 267 -14.61 -9.76 -23.92
N GLU A 268 -14.33 -10.15 -22.66
CA GLU A 268 -14.98 -11.26 -21.99
C GLU A 268 -16.49 -11.00 -21.79
N ILE A 269 -16.84 -9.77 -21.40
CA ILE A 269 -18.26 -9.33 -21.29
C ILE A 269 -18.95 -9.40 -22.65
N LYS A 270 -18.31 -8.89 -23.71
CA LYS A 270 -18.83 -8.92 -25.09
C LYS A 270 -19.02 -10.34 -25.62
N ALA A 271 -18.15 -11.26 -25.19
CA ALA A 271 -18.27 -12.70 -25.49
C ALA A 271 -19.37 -13.40 -24.68
N GLY A 272 -20.09 -12.69 -23.81
CA GLY A 272 -21.17 -13.25 -22.99
C GLY A 272 -20.72 -14.05 -21.78
N LYS A 273 -19.43 -14.01 -21.42
CA LYS A 273 -18.91 -14.77 -20.27
C LYS A 273 -19.34 -14.14 -18.95
N THR A 274 -19.45 -14.98 -17.93
CA THR A 274 -19.62 -14.54 -16.54
C THR A 274 -18.28 -14.12 -15.94
N SER A 275 -18.31 -13.37 -14.84
CA SER A 275 -17.09 -13.01 -14.09
C SER A 275 -16.33 -14.24 -13.56
N ASP A 276 -17.05 -15.30 -13.17
CA ASP A 276 -16.41 -16.56 -12.74
C ASP A 276 -15.69 -17.26 -13.90
N GLN A 277 -16.30 -17.31 -15.09
CA GLN A 277 -15.66 -17.86 -16.30
C GLN A 277 -14.41 -17.06 -16.66
N ALA A 278 -14.54 -15.71 -16.69
CA ALA A 278 -13.41 -14.82 -16.93
C ALA A 278 -12.29 -15.04 -15.91
N THR A 279 -12.62 -15.19 -14.62
CA THR A 279 -11.63 -15.46 -13.56
C THR A 279 -10.85 -16.75 -13.80
N MET A 280 -11.51 -17.82 -14.25
CA MET A 280 -10.84 -19.08 -14.54
C MET A 280 -9.89 -19.02 -15.75
N GLU A 281 -10.17 -18.14 -16.69
CA GLU A 281 -9.38 -18.02 -17.93
C GLU A 281 -8.28 -16.95 -17.85
N TYR A 282 -8.37 -16.01 -16.91
CA TYR A 282 -7.42 -14.91 -16.83
C TYR A 282 -6.00 -15.39 -16.55
N LYS A 283 -5.08 -14.87 -17.34
CA LYS A 283 -3.63 -15.02 -17.13
C LYS A 283 -2.95 -13.67 -17.40
N VAL A 284 -2.01 -13.31 -16.56
CA VAL A 284 -1.16 -12.13 -16.83
C VAL A 284 -0.45 -12.36 -18.17
N PRO A 285 -0.59 -11.44 -19.13
CA PRO A 285 0.14 -11.56 -20.40
C PRO A 285 1.64 -11.56 -20.18
N GLU A 286 2.37 -12.41 -20.92
CA GLU A 286 3.82 -12.62 -20.75
C GLU A 286 4.62 -11.31 -20.84
N ARG A 287 4.19 -10.37 -21.70
CA ARG A 287 4.81 -9.04 -21.81
C ARG A 287 4.81 -8.22 -20.52
N PHE A 288 3.92 -8.55 -19.56
CA PHE A 288 3.86 -7.93 -18.24
C PHE A 288 4.44 -8.86 -17.17
N ALA A 289 4.20 -10.15 -17.26
CA ALA A 289 4.74 -11.15 -16.32
C ALA A 289 6.28 -11.13 -16.32
N SER A 290 6.91 -11.04 -17.49
CA SER A 290 8.38 -10.91 -17.62
C SER A 290 8.95 -9.61 -17.03
N LYS A 291 8.11 -8.61 -16.77
CA LYS A 291 8.45 -7.35 -16.09
C LYS A 291 8.10 -7.34 -14.60
N GLY A 292 7.68 -8.50 -14.06
CA GLY A 292 7.38 -8.67 -12.63
C GLY A 292 5.94 -8.42 -12.22
N VAL A 293 5.01 -8.20 -13.18
CA VAL A 293 3.58 -8.13 -12.86
C VAL A 293 3.08 -9.51 -12.47
N THR A 294 2.37 -9.60 -11.35
CA THR A 294 1.78 -10.83 -10.85
C THR A 294 0.29 -10.65 -10.58
N ALA A 295 -0.49 -11.71 -10.74
CA ALA A 295 -1.89 -11.73 -10.36
C ALA A 295 -2.19 -13.03 -9.60
N SER A 296 -2.46 -12.92 -8.31
CA SER A 296 -3.00 -14.04 -7.55
C SER A 296 -4.52 -14.08 -7.76
N THR A 297 -5.06 -15.27 -7.99
CA THR A 297 -6.51 -15.49 -8.07
C THR A 297 -7.17 -15.41 -6.70
N THR A 298 -6.39 -15.59 -5.64
CA THR A 298 -6.84 -15.53 -4.24
C THR A 298 -5.87 -14.66 -3.46
N GLY A 299 -6.30 -13.48 -3.07
CA GLY A 299 -5.57 -12.57 -2.17
C GLY A 299 -6.42 -12.25 -0.94
N LEU A 300 -5.81 -11.68 0.09
CA LEU A 300 -6.50 -11.19 1.30
C LEU A 300 -7.73 -10.31 0.96
N PHE A 301 -7.75 -9.72 -0.23
CA PHE A 301 -8.77 -8.80 -0.73
C PHE A 301 -9.35 -9.24 -2.09
N GLY A 302 -9.41 -10.55 -2.35
CA GLY A 302 -10.02 -11.10 -3.57
C GLY A 302 -9.08 -11.22 -4.77
N GLY A 303 -7.93 -10.56 -4.76
CA GLY A 303 -6.98 -10.64 -5.88
C GLY A 303 -7.60 -10.30 -7.22
N ILE A 304 -7.14 -10.97 -8.29
CA ILE A 304 -7.65 -10.73 -9.65
C ILE A 304 -9.14 -11.06 -9.80
N LYS A 305 -9.67 -12.01 -9.01
CA LYS A 305 -11.11 -12.33 -9.01
C LYS A 305 -11.91 -11.10 -8.58
N GLY A 306 -11.54 -10.47 -7.47
CA GLY A 306 -12.21 -9.25 -6.98
C GLY A 306 -12.15 -8.10 -8.00
N ASN A 307 -11.03 -7.95 -8.68
CA ASN A 307 -10.87 -6.92 -9.73
C ASN A 307 -11.77 -7.19 -10.95
N ILE A 308 -11.88 -8.46 -11.39
CA ILE A 308 -12.79 -8.86 -12.47
C ILE A 308 -14.24 -8.60 -12.05
N GLU A 309 -14.66 -9.03 -10.85
CA GLU A 309 -16.02 -8.81 -10.36
C GLU A 309 -16.36 -7.31 -10.27
N THR A 310 -15.41 -6.49 -9.79
CA THR A 310 -15.57 -5.03 -9.73
C THR A 310 -15.71 -4.44 -11.12
N ALA A 311 -14.85 -4.81 -12.07
CA ALA A 311 -14.91 -4.36 -13.45
C ALA A 311 -16.23 -4.77 -14.15
N TYR A 312 -16.69 -6.01 -13.93
CA TYR A 312 -18.00 -6.46 -14.45
C TYR A 312 -19.16 -5.64 -13.90
N LYS A 313 -19.13 -5.32 -12.61
CA LYS A 313 -20.15 -4.49 -11.96
C LYS A 313 -20.16 -3.06 -12.49
N GLU A 314 -19.00 -2.48 -12.76
CA GLU A 314 -18.87 -1.12 -13.28
C GLU A 314 -19.28 -1.04 -14.76
N LEU A 315 -18.89 -2.00 -15.60
CA LEU A 315 -19.12 -2.01 -17.03
C LEU A 315 -20.54 -2.46 -17.46
N LYS A 316 -21.31 -3.10 -16.57
CA LYS A 316 -22.67 -3.57 -16.85
C LYS A 316 -23.77 -2.64 -16.28
N LYS A 317 -23.38 -1.50 -15.72
CA LYS A 317 -24.33 -0.43 -15.33
C LYS A 317 -24.82 0.31 -16.57
#